data_f23da6a68f6c065cf8cfe168f4388175
#
_entry.id   f23da6a68f6c065cf8cfe168f4388175
#
_cell.length_a   1.000
_cell.length_b   1.000
_cell.length_c   1.000
_cell.angle_alpha   90.00
_cell.angle_beta   90.00
_cell.angle_gamma   90.00
#
_symmetry.space_group_name_H-M   'P 1'
#
loop_
_entity.id
_entity.type
_entity.pdbx_description
1 polymer ?
#
loop_
_entity_poly.entity_id
_entity_poly.type
_entity_poly.pdbx_seq_one_letter_code
_entity_poly.pdbx_strand_id
1 'polypeptide(L)'
;EDGILKLEDPVSKYIPEFSNLKVALSNNDQALTSYGQTLENDNSELQDPCPIKLVESNSEMTVLQLINHEAGFYYSTTGIECLDNALDSKNLAASKNSNELIQKLSELPLIDHPGNKDFYGLNTTVLGLVNERASGESLDNLVKNRITEPMNIKGLQYNKNSDTKLLPVFSGVDSIIRLANEGELDIMGSYVPGYASGNELFMGGEGMIGTTDGYADFLRMLLNHGELNGHRFLNESSVKEIYAPHTQLENEYGYNGYNLWITSDLYKEKGFGDGGLWSGGGYEGTHFWIDPKRDFVGLIMTQMF
;
A
#
# COMPACT_ATOMS: atom_id res chain seq x y z
N GLU A 1 -1.05 0.73 -19.39
CA GLU A 1 -1.06 1.21 -20.78
C GLU A 1 -0.58 0.15 -21.77
N ASP A 2 0.32 -0.74 -21.40
CA ASP A 2 0.89 -1.77 -22.30
C ASP A 2 -0.06 -2.91 -22.63
N GLY A 3 -1.24 -2.95 -22.05
CA GLY A 3 -2.25 -3.99 -22.28
C GLY A 3 -1.90 -5.37 -21.70
N ILE A 4 -0.90 -5.45 -20.81
CA ILE A 4 -0.49 -6.71 -20.16
C ILE A 4 -1.55 -7.17 -19.16
N LEU A 5 -2.17 -6.24 -18.44
CA LEU A 5 -3.28 -6.48 -17.53
C LEU A 5 -4.37 -5.42 -17.70
N LYS A 6 -5.57 -5.73 -17.23
CA LYS A 6 -6.70 -4.79 -17.17
C LYS A 6 -7.13 -4.61 -15.72
N LEU A 7 -7.71 -3.47 -15.41
CA LEU A 7 -8.19 -3.16 -14.06
C LEU A 7 -9.32 -4.11 -13.62
N GLU A 8 -10.14 -4.55 -14.56
CA GLU A 8 -11.27 -5.46 -14.33
C GLU A 8 -10.85 -6.95 -14.33
N ASP A 9 -9.59 -7.25 -14.65
CA ASP A 9 -9.13 -8.65 -14.61
C ASP A 9 -9.22 -9.19 -13.17
N PRO A 10 -9.71 -10.43 -13.00
CA PRO A 10 -9.66 -11.08 -11.70
C PRO A 10 -8.20 -11.36 -11.29
N VAL A 11 -7.89 -11.11 -10.05
CA VAL A 11 -6.55 -11.35 -9.48
C VAL A 11 -6.16 -12.83 -9.63
N SER A 12 -7.13 -13.74 -9.51
CA SER A 12 -6.95 -15.19 -9.68
C SER A 12 -6.42 -15.59 -11.07
N LYS A 13 -6.59 -14.75 -12.09
CA LYS A 13 -5.98 -14.94 -13.42
C LYS A 13 -4.45 -14.93 -13.36
N TYR A 14 -3.87 -14.15 -12.48
CA TYR A 14 -2.43 -13.97 -12.30
C TYR A 14 -1.90 -14.75 -11.10
N ILE A 15 -2.69 -14.83 -10.03
CA ILE A 15 -2.39 -15.53 -8.79
C ILE A 15 -3.51 -16.52 -8.50
N PRO A 16 -3.51 -17.72 -9.15
CA PRO A 16 -4.55 -18.72 -8.96
C PRO A 16 -4.74 -19.17 -7.51
N GLU A 17 -3.69 -19.01 -6.68
CA GLU A 17 -3.69 -19.31 -5.25
C GLU A 17 -4.75 -18.48 -4.48
N PHE A 18 -5.18 -17.34 -5.03
CA PHE A 18 -6.16 -16.46 -4.41
C PHE A 18 -7.61 -16.71 -4.89
N SER A 19 -7.85 -17.73 -5.71
CA SER A 19 -9.19 -18.03 -6.22
C SER A 19 -10.21 -18.44 -5.15
N ASN A 20 -9.76 -18.92 -3.98
CA ASN A 20 -10.62 -19.47 -2.93
C ASN A 20 -10.30 -18.87 -1.55
N LEU A 21 -9.90 -17.61 -1.48
CA LEU A 21 -9.69 -16.94 -0.20
C LEU A 21 -11.00 -16.89 0.58
N LYS A 22 -10.89 -17.18 1.87
CA LYS A 22 -12.03 -17.01 2.79
C LYS A 22 -12.14 -15.55 3.21
N VAL A 23 -13.33 -15.19 3.66
CA VAL A 23 -13.62 -13.88 4.25
C VAL A 23 -13.96 -14.09 5.71
N ALA A 24 -13.35 -13.30 6.58
CA ALA A 24 -13.67 -13.25 8.00
C ALA A 24 -14.85 -12.30 8.21
N LEU A 25 -15.91 -12.77 8.83
CA LEU A 25 -17.05 -11.98 9.27
C LEU A 25 -17.21 -12.12 10.78
N SER A 26 -17.89 -11.17 11.41
CA SER A 26 -18.34 -11.34 12.79
C SER A 26 -19.28 -12.53 12.92
N ASN A 27 -19.48 -13.03 14.13
CA ASN A 27 -20.43 -14.11 14.39
C ASN A 27 -21.87 -13.77 13.98
N ASN A 28 -22.19 -12.47 13.84
CA ASN A 28 -23.49 -11.95 13.39
C ASN A 28 -23.56 -11.68 11.87
N ASP A 29 -22.65 -12.24 11.06
CA ASP A 29 -22.57 -12.02 9.60
C ASP A 29 -22.27 -10.58 9.16
N GLN A 30 -21.73 -9.75 10.05
CA GLN A 30 -21.36 -8.39 9.72
C GLN A 30 -19.90 -8.31 9.27
N ALA A 31 -19.62 -7.44 8.30
CA ALA A 31 -18.25 -7.12 7.92
C ALA A 31 -17.48 -6.56 9.12
N LEU A 32 -16.22 -6.95 9.24
CA LEU A 32 -15.32 -6.46 10.27
C LEU A 32 -14.82 -5.10 9.80
N THR A 33 -15.55 -4.05 10.13
CA THR A 33 -15.26 -2.72 9.62
C THR A 33 -14.59 -1.86 10.67
N SER A 34 -13.48 -1.31 10.26
CA SER A 34 -12.79 -0.09 10.68
C SER A 34 -11.69 -0.21 11.72
N TYR A 35 -10.65 0.59 11.49
CA TYR A 35 -9.66 0.99 12.47
C TYR A 35 -10.31 1.24 13.83
N GLY A 36 -9.99 0.40 14.83
CA GLY A 36 -10.34 0.64 16.22
C GLY A 36 -11.80 0.46 16.61
N GLN A 37 -12.66 -0.07 15.76
CA GLN A 37 -13.89 -0.65 16.28
C GLN A 37 -13.55 -2.01 16.91
N THR A 38 -13.21 -1.96 18.19
CA THR A 38 -13.53 -3.06 19.08
C THR A 38 -14.93 -3.50 18.74
N LEU A 39 -15.16 -4.79 18.55
CA LEU A 39 -16.49 -5.40 18.54
C LEU A 39 -17.20 -4.89 19.78
N GLU A 40 -17.99 -3.79 19.62
CA GLU A 40 -18.58 -3.11 20.77
C GLU A 40 -19.58 -4.04 21.45
N ASN A 41 -19.18 -4.44 22.65
CA ASN A 41 -20.07 -4.64 23.79
C ASN A 41 -21.34 -5.49 23.59
N ASP A 42 -21.17 -6.70 23.12
CA ASP A 42 -21.98 -7.78 23.67
C ASP A 42 -21.14 -8.51 24.72
N ASN A 43 -21.42 -8.29 26.01
CA ASN A 43 -20.71 -8.93 27.13
C ASN A 43 -20.79 -10.47 27.10
N SER A 44 -21.48 -11.05 26.14
CA SER A 44 -21.54 -12.49 25.86
C SER A 44 -20.40 -13.00 24.99
N GLU A 45 -19.68 -12.16 24.24
CA GLU A 45 -18.60 -12.52 23.32
C GLU A 45 -17.21 -12.56 23.98
N LEU A 46 -17.06 -12.08 25.20
CA LEU A 46 -15.81 -12.15 25.99
C LEU A 46 -15.34 -13.58 26.32
N GLN A 47 -16.05 -14.61 25.86
CA GLN A 47 -15.66 -16.02 26.03
C GLN A 47 -15.05 -16.66 24.77
N ASP A 48 -15.19 -16.03 23.60
CA ASP A 48 -14.58 -16.52 22.36
C ASP A 48 -13.29 -15.74 22.06
N PRO A 49 -12.12 -16.38 22.11
CA PRO A 49 -10.85 -15.71 21.79
C PRO A 49 -10.76 -15.27 20.34
N CYS A 50 -11.68 -15.72 19.46
CA CYS A 50 -11.70 -15.36 18.05
C CYS A 50 -13.15 -15.23 17.55
N PRO A 51 -13.80 -14.09 17.75
CA PRO A 51 -15.23 -13.90 17.50
C PRO A 51 -15.52 -13.69 16.01
N ILE A 52 -14.94 -14.53 15.15
CA ILE A 52 -15.11 -14.49 13.70
C ILE A 52 -15.53 -15.87 13.17
N LYS A 53 -16.21 -15.85 12.03
CA LYS A 53 -16.43 -17.03 11.20
C LYS A 53 -15.85 -16.81 9.81
N LEU A 54 -15.38 -17.86 9.19
CA LEU A 54 -14.87 -17.85 7.82
C LEU A 54 -15.95 -18.29 6.85
N VAL A 55 -16.20 -17.47 5.84
CA VAL A 55 -17.16 -17.74 4.77
C VAL A 55 -16.47 -17.73 3.42
N GLU A 56 -17.14 -18.25 2.37
CA GLU A 56 -16.69 -18.10 1.00
C GLU A 56 -16.81 -16.63 0.56
N SER A 57 -15.89 -16.17 -0.28
CA SER A 57 -16.07 -14.87 -0.92
C SER A 57 -17.30 -14.89 -1.83
N ASN A 58 -18.07 -13.80 -1.83
CA ASN A 58 -19.24 -13.65 -2.68
C ASN A 58 -18.92 -13.01 -4.05
N SER A 59 -17.68 -12.58 -4.26
CA SER A 59 -17.19 -11.94 -5.48
C SER A 59 -15.73 -12.30 -5.74
N GLU A 60 -15.34 -12.29 -7.02
CA GLU A 60 -13.94 -12.37 -7.41
C GLU A 60 -13.26 -11.02 -7.16
N MET A 61 -12.05 -11.07 -6.65
CA MET A 61 -11.19 -9.91 -6.46
C MET A 61 -10.63 -9.44 -7.79
N THR A 62 -10.66 -8.13 -8.06
CA THR A 62 -10.09 -7.52 -9.27
C THR A 62 -8.84 -6.70 -8.99
N VAL A 63 -8.07 -6.42 -10.05
CA VAL A 63 -6.89 -5.54 -9.98
C VAL A 63 -7.28 -4.13 -9.52
N LEU A 64 -8.43 -3.61 -9.98
CA LEU A 64 -8.94 -2.30 -9.56
C LEU A 64 -9.17 -2.23 -8.05
N GLN A 65 -9.74 -3.28 -7.46
CA GLN A 65 -10.00 -3.34 -6.03
C GLN A 65 -8.70 -3.36 -5.21
N LEU A 66 -7.61 -3.94 -5.72
CA LEU A 66 -6.30 -3.83 -5.08
C LEU A 66 -5.79 -2.38 -5.07
N ILE A 67 -5.95 -1.66 -6.19
CA ILE A 67 -5.51 -0.26 -6.30
C ILE A 67 -6.30 0.65 -5.36
N ASN A 68 -7.60 0.38 -5.19
CA ASN A 68 -8.51 1.17 -4.35
C ASN A 68 -8.55 0.73 -2.88
N HIS A 69 -7.74 -0.26 -2.47
CA HIS A 69 -7.81 -0.87 -1.15
C HIS A 69 -9.17 -1.52 -0.81
N GLU A 70 -9.89 -2.00 -1.82
CA GLU A 70 -11.21 -2.66 -1.68
C GLU A 70 -11.13 -4.19 -1.81
N ALA A 71 -9.93 -4.78 -1.80
CA ALA A 71 -9.75 -6.21 -2.00
C ALA A 71 -9.84 -7.04 -0.71
N GLY A 72 -9.87 -6.39 0.47
CA GLY A 72 -10.04 -7.05 1.76
C GLY A 72 -8.74 -7.54 2.41
N PHE A 73 -7.57 -7.23 1.89
CA PHE A 73 -6.30 -7.45 2.59
C PHE A 73 -6.10 -6.40 3.68
N TYR A 74 -5.48 -6.79 4.80
CA TYR A 74 -5.31 -5.96 5.99
C TYR A 74 -3.88 -6.00 6.53
N TYR A 75 -3.55 -5.08 7.43
CA TYR A 75 -2.38 -5.14 8.31
C TYR A 75 -2.81 -5.64 9.69
N SER A 76 -1.86 -6.07 10.53
CA SER A 76 -2.10 -6.52 11.92
C SER A 76 -2.45 -5.36 12.87
N THR A 77 -3.32 -4.50 12.41
CA THR A 77 -3.85 -3.31 13.12
C THR A 77 -5.37 -3.26 13.09
N THR A 78 -6.01 -4.40 12.88
CA THR A 78 -7.47 -4.50 12.77
C THR A 78 -8.15 -4.30 14.13
N GLY A 79 -7.43 -4.53 15.24
CA GLY A 79 -7.99 -4.58 16.58
C GLY A 79 -8.69 -5.90 16.91
N ILE A 80 -8.65 -6.86 15.99
CA ILE A 80 -9.17 -8.22 16.17
C ILE A 80 -7.98 -9.15 16.40
N GLU A 81 -7.69 -9.42 17.67
CA GLU A 81 -6.46 -10.07 18.11
C GLU A 81 -6.15 -11.37 17.34
N CYS A 82 -7.14 -12.19 17.06
CA CYS A 82 -6.89 -13.46 16.38
C CYS A 82 -6.53 -13.28 14.89
N LEU A 83 -7.04 -12.24 14.20
CA LEU A 83 -6.63 -11.90 12.84
C LEU A 83 -5.23 -11.30 12.83
N ASP A 84 -4.96 -10.36 13.74
CA ASP A 84 -3.67 -9.70 13.85
C ASP A 84 -2.58 -10.73 14.16
N ASN A 85 -2.80 -11.61 15.14
CA ASN A 85 -1.89 -12.71 15.48
C ASN A 85 -1.71 -13.71 14.33
N ALA A 86 -2.77 -14.01 13.58
CA ALA A 86 -2.67 -14.91 12.42
C ALA A 86 -1.76 -14.34 11.34
N LEU A 87 -1.88 -13.05 11.04
CA LEU A 87 -1.05 -12.36 10.08
C LEU A 87 0.40 -12.27 10.57
N ASP A 88 0.63 -11.82 11.80
CA ASP A 88 1.98 -11.68 12.38
C ASP A 88 2.72 -13.02 12.41
N SER A 89 2.01 -14.13 12.73
CA SER A 89 2.60 -15.46 12.74
C SER A 89 3.15 -15.92 11.40
N LYS A 90 2.66 -15.34 10.28
CA LYS A 90 3.14 -15.66 8.92
C LYS A 90 4.52 -15.10 8.64
N ASN A 91 4.93 -14.06 9.36
CA ASN A 91 6.21 -13.39 9.14
C ASN A 91 6.44 -13.13 7.64
N LEU A 92 5.55 -12.32 7.05
CA LEU A 92 5.47 -12.11 5.60
C LEU A 92 6.77 -11.54 5.04
N ALA A 93 7.36 -10.58 5.75
CA ALA A 93 8.60 -9.91 5.34
C ALA A 93 9.83 -10.84 5.31
N ALA A 94 9.80 -11.96 6.04
CA ALA A 94 10.84 -12.99 5.99
C ALA A 94 10.66 -14.01 4.86
N SER A 95 9.68 -13.80 3.97
CA SER A 95 9.54 -14.66 2.79
C SER A 95 10.74 -14.49 1.86
N LYS A 96 11.21 -15.61 1.31
CA LYS A 96 12.41 -15.63 0.46
C LYS A 96 12.19 -15.00 -0.90
N ASN A 97 10.95 -15.06 -1.39
CA ASN A 97 10.57 -14.58 -2.71
C ASN A 97 9.03 -14.41 -2.79
N SER A 98 8.56 -13.89 -3.90
CA SER A 98 7.14 -13.64 -4.16
C SER A 98 6.27 -14.89 -4.08
N ASN A 99 6.77 -16.08 -4.47
CA ASN A 99 5.99 -17.32 -4.39
C ASN A 99 5.73 -17.74 -2.94
N GLU A 100 6.72 -17.63 -2.06
CA GLU A 100 6.54 -17.90 -0.63
C GLU A 100 5.58 -16.89 0.00
N LEU A 101 5.68 -15.60 -0.36
CA LEU A 101 4.76 -14.58 0.11
C LEU A 101 3.32 -14.86 -0.33
N ILE A 102 3.10 -15.22 -1.61
CA ILE A 102 1.78 -15.62 -2.12
C ILE A 102 1.23 -16.80 -1.34
N GLN A 103 2.03 -17.82 -1.10
CA GLN A 103 1.60 -19.00 -0.34
C GLN A 103 1.16 -18.63 1.08
N LYS A 104 1.92 -17.81 1.79
CA LYS A 104 1.56 -17.34 3.14
C LYS A 104 0.28 -16.52 3.15
N LEU A 105 0.13 -15.61 2.18
CA LEU A 105 -1.08 -14.78 2.04
C LEU A 105 -2.31 -15.62 1.70
N SER A 106 -2.17 -16.70 0.92
CA SER A 106 -3.28 -17.58 0.55
C SER A 106 -3.88 -18.36 1.73
N GLU A 107 -3.17 -18.42 2.84
CA GLU A 107 -3.60 -19.09 4.08
C GLU A 107 -4.33 -18.13 5.05
N LEU A 108 -4.40 -16.84 4.73
CA LEU A 108 -5.07 -15.83 5.54
C LEU A 108 -6.45 -15.49 4.95
N PRO A 109 -7.44 -15.21 5.79
CA PRO A 109 -8.72 -14.71 5.30
C PRO A 109 -8.61 -13.24 4.88
N LEU A 110 -9.54 -12.78 4.06
CA LEU A 110 -9.81 -11.37 3.84
C LEU A 110 -10.65 -10.82 5.00
N ILE A 111 -10.54 -9.52 5.28
CA ILE A 111 -11.34 -8.87 6.35
C ILE A 111 -12.74 -8.48 5.89
N ASP A 112 -12.96 -8.41 4.58
CA ASP A 112 -14.28 -8.16 3.97
C ASP A 112 -14.32 -8.77 2.57
N HIS A 113 -15.52 -8.86 2.01
CA HIS A 113 -15.72 -9.28 0.62
C HIS A 113 -15.12 -8.25 -0.34
N PRO A 114 -14.37 -8.67 -1.37
CA PRO A 114 -13.82 -7.77 -2.36
C PRO A 114 -14.89 -6.86 -2.99
N GLY A 115 -14.61 -5.55 -3.01
CA GLY A 115 -15.50 -4.52 -3.54
C GLY A 115 -16.59 -4.04 -2.60
N ASN A 116 -16.64 -4.54 -1.36
CA ASN A 116 -17.67 -4.14 -0.42
C ASN A 116 -17.35 -2.80 0.26
N LYS A 117 -16.13 -2.65 0.76
CA LYS A 117 -15.63 -1.43 1.39
C LYS A 117 -14.11 -1.30 1.20
N ASP A 118 -13.62 -0.08 1.23
CA ASP A 118 -12.19 0.18 1.30
C ASP A 118 -11.64 -0.16 2.70
N PHE A 119 -10.50 -0.86 2.72
CA PHE A 119 -9.77 -1.19 3.92
C PHE A 119 -8.27 -1.11 3.65
N TYR A 120 -7.59 -0.18 4.32
CA TYR A 120 -6.15 0.00 4.14
C TYR A 120 -5.38 -1.21 4.65
N GLY A 121 -4.52 -1.77 3.80
CA GLY A 121 -3.75 -2.97 4.13
C GLY A 121 -2.79 -3.39 3.02
N LEU A 122 -2.45 -4.66 2.97
CA LEU A 122 -1.48 -5.27 2.06
C LEU A 122 -1.87 -5.24 0.56
N ASN A 123 -2.92 -4.52 0.20
CA ASN A 123 -3.44 -4.48 -1.16
C ASN A 123 -2.38 -4.07 -2.18
N THR A 124 -1.57 -3.04 -1.88
CA THR A 124 -0.49 -2.59 -2.79
C THR A 124 0.64 -3.60 -2.88
N THR A 125 0.93 -4.32 -1.80
CA THR A 125 1.88 -5.45 -1.82
C THR A 125 1.40 -6.54 -2.76
N VAL A 126 0.12 -6.92 -2.68
CA VAL A 126 -0.50 -7.91 -3.59
C VAL A 126 -0.53 -7.41 -5.04
N LEU A 127 -0.78 -6.11 -5.26
CA LEU A 127 -0.70 -5.50 -6.59
C LEU A 127 0.71 -5.65 -7.20
N GLY A 128 1.76 -5.50 -6.40
CA GLY A 128 3.13 -5.79 -6.81
C GLY A 128 3.31 -7.24 -7.30
N LEU A 129 2.78 -8.21 -6.56
CA LEU A 129 2.81 -9.62 -6.93
C LEU A 129 2.02 -9.90 -8.23
N VAL A 130 0.87 -9.25 -8.42
CA VAL A 130 0.11 -9.31 -9.68
C VAL A 130 0.94 -8.78 -10.85
N ASN A 131 1.63 -7.66 -10.66
CA ASN A 131 2.49 -7.09 -11.70
C ASN A 131 3.64 -8.04 -12.09
N GLU A 132 4.29 -8.68 -11.11
CA GLU A 132 5.33 -9.68 -11.38
C GLU A 132 4.79 -10.88 -12.18
N ARG A 133 3.65 -11.44 -11.76
CA ARG A 133 3.03 -12.58 -12.44
C ARG A 133 2.52 -12.25 -13.84
N ALA A 134 1.95 -11.04 -14.03
CA ALA A 134 1.43 -10.59 -15.31
C ALA A 134 2.55 -10.32 -16.34
N SER A 135 3.67 -9.76 -15.90
CA SER A 135 4.79 -9.38 -16.76
C SER A 135 5.83 -10.49 -16.93
N GLY A 136 5.96 -11.40 -15.95
CA GLY A 136 7.06 -12.36 -15.87
C GLY A 136 8.40 -11.75 -15.44
N GLU A 137 8.39 -10.49 -14.97
CA GLU A 137 9.55 -9.77 -14.46
C GLU A 137 9.42 -9.54 -12.94
N SER A 138 10.54 -9.47 -12.21
CA SER A 138 10.51 -9.03 -10.81
C SER A 138 10.10 -7.57 -10.70
N LEU A 139 9.48 -7.18 -9.57
CA LEU A 139 9.03 -5.81 -9.36
C LEU A 139 10.20 -4.80 -9.39
N ASP A 140 11.37 -5.19 -8.90
CA ASP A 140 12.61 -4.42 -9.04
C ASP A 140 12.95 -4.11 -10.50
N ASN A 141 12.94 -5.14 -11.36
CA ASN A 141 13.16 -4.96 -12.79
C ASN A 141 12.07 -4.12 -13.46
N LEU A 142 10.81 -4.29 -13.07
CA LEU A 142 9.71 -3.47 -13.59
C LEU A 142 9.91 -1.99 -13.25
N VAL A 143 10.21 -1.68 -11.99
CA VAL A 143 10.49 -0.29 -11.57
C VAL A 143 11.70 0.26 -12.32
N LYS A 144 12.76 -0.52 -12.43
CA LYS A 144 13.97 -0.11 -13.14
C LYS A 144 13.70 0.14 -14.62
N ASN A 145 13.14 -0.85 -15.33
CA ASN A 145 13.02 -0.83 -16.79
C ASN A 145 11.91 0.10 -17.29
N ARG A 146 10.84 0.32 -16.46
CA ARG A 146 9.67 1.08 -16.85
C ARG A 146 9.62 2.49 -16.29
N ILE A 147 10.32 2.73 -15.17
CA ILE A 147 10.26 4.00 -14.46
C ILE A 147 11.62 4.65 -14.40
N THR A 148 12.56 4.07 -13.63
CA THR A 148 13.77 4.81 -13.26
C THR A 148 14.76 4.97 -14.39
N GLU A 149 15.01 3.96 -15.22
CA GLU A 149 15.90 4.07 -16.38
C GLU A 149 15.31 4.98 -17.49
N PRO A 150 14.06 4.79 -17.96
CA PRO A 150 13.50 5.66 -18.97
C PRO A 150 13.44 7.13 -18.57
N MET A 151 13.13 7.42 -17.30
CA MET A 151 13.06 8.78 -16.75
C MET A 151 14.44 9.33 -16.35
N ASN A 152 15.50 8.50 -16.42
CA ASN A 152 16.83 8.81 -15.89
C ASN A 152 16.82 9.23 -14.41
N ILE A 153 15.88 8.67 -13.63
CA ILE A 153 15.78 8.87 -12.18
C ILE A 153 16.88 8.06 -11.49
N LYS A 154 17.63 8.73 -10.62
CA LYS A 154 18.66 8.10 -9.78
C LYS A 154 18.23 8.09 -8.33
N GLY A 155 18.61 7.04 -7.59
CA GLY A 155 18.34 6.95 -6.16
C GLY A 155 16.89 6.60 -5.84
N LEU A 156 16.20 5.89 -6.73
CA LEU A 156 14.90 5.27 -6.47
C LEU A 156 15.02 3.80 -6.90
N GLN A 157 15.06 2.87 -5.94
CA GLN A 157 15.39 1.47 -6.18
C GLN A 157 14.99 0.57 -5.01
N TYR A 158 14.92 -0.74 -5.21
CA TYR A 158 14.69 -1.71 -4.14
C TYR A 158 15.98 -2.10 -3.42
N ASN A 159 17.02 -2.45 -4.15
CA ASN A 159 18.26 -2.94 -3.55
C ASN A 159 19.27 -1.82 -3.33
N LYS A 160 19.92 -1.80 -2.16
CA LYS A 160 21.10 -0.92 -1.97
C LYS A 160 22.31 -1.46 -2.72
N ASN A 161 23.08 -0.56 -3.29
CA ASN A 161 24.42 -0.83 -3.79
C ASN A 161 25.49 -0.43 -2.76
N SER A 162 26.78 -0.62 -3.10
CA SER A 162 27.91 -0.30 -2.22
C SER A 162 27.95 1.16 -1.78
N ASP A 163 27.42 2.06 -2.58
CA ASP A 163 27.50 3.51 -2.38
C ASP A 163 26.25 4.07 -1.68
N THR A 164 25.20 3.24 -1.51
CA THR A 164 23.95 3.63 -0.85
C THR A 164 24.19 3.83 0.64
N LYS A 165 23.94 5.04 1.13
CA LYS A 165 23.95 5.39 2.54
C LYS A 165 22.50 5.61 2.99
N LEU A 166 21.99 4.69 3.78
CA LEU A 166 20.68 4.84 4.41
C LEU A 166 20.80 5.75 5.64
N LEU A 167 19.79 6.58 5.86
CA LEU A 167 19.63 7.29 7.12
C LEU A 167 19.34 6.28 8.24
N PRO A 168 19.83 6.53 9.47
CA PRO A 168 19.43 5.70 10.61
C PRO A 168 17.94 5.92 10.89
N VAL A 169 17.29 4.86 11.36
CA VAL A 169 15.88 4.90 11.74
C VAL A 169 15.75 5.39 13.18
N PHE A 170 14.86 6.35 13.41
CA PHE A 170 14.56 6.90 14.73
C PHE A 170 13.15 6.51 15.18
N SER A 171 12.96 6.37 16.47
CA SER A 171 11.67 6.18 17.11
C SER A 171 11.37 7.33 18.07
N GLY A 172 10.11 7.71 18.15
CA GLY A 172 9.57 8.70 19.09
C GLY A 172 8.40 8.19 19.92
N VAL A 173 8.12 6.87 19.87
CA VAL A 173 6.95 6.25 20.53
C VAL A 173 6.90 6.47 22.05
N ASP A 174 8.03 6.63 22.71
CA ASP A 174 8.15 6.93 24.13
C ASP A 174 8.29 8.43 24.43
N SER A 175 7.95 9.28 23.47
CA SER A 175 8.10 10.75 23.54
C SER A 175 9.54 11.25 23.59
N ILE A 176 10.51 10.38 23.32
CA ILE A 176 11.94 10.70 23.23
C ILE A 176 12.44 10.24 21.86
N ILE A 177 12.90 11.19 21.05
CA ILE A 177 13.52 10.86 19.77
C ILE A 177 14.87 10.20 20.00
N ARG A 178 15.00 8.96 19.61
CA ARG A 178 16.20 8.12 19.73
C ARG A 178 16.32 7.18 18.55
N LEU A 179 17.46 6.52 18.40
CA LEU A 179 17.58 5.42 17.45
C LEU A 179 16.56 4.33 17.79
N ALA A 180 15.86 3.83 16.76
CA ALA A 180 14.93 2.72 16.92
C ALA A 180 15.68 1.45 17.35
N ASN A 181 15.04 0.65 18.21
CA ASN A 181 15.51 -0.69 18.54
C ASN A 181 15.17 -1.65 17.40
N GLU A 182 15.89 -2.76 17.33
CA GLU A 182 15.56 -3.83 16.40
C GLU A 182 14.14 -4.35 16.66
N GLY A 183 13.33 -4.47 15.60
CA GLY A 183 11.94 -4.92 15.68
C GLY A 183 10.92 -3.87 16.15
N GLU A 184 11.32 -2.69 16.54
CA GLU A 184 10.43 -1.65 17.09
C GLU A 184 9.46 -1.08 16.04
N LEU A 185 9.82 -1.14 14.77
CA LEU A 185 9.03 -0.58 13.66
C LEU A 185 8.40 -1.67 12.81
N ASP A 186 8.18 -2.82 13.39
CA ASP A 186 7.65 -3.97 12.69
C ASP A 186 6.13 -3.87 12.51
N ILE A 187 5.69 -3.79 11.26
CA ILE A 187 4.27 -3.76 10.89
C ILE A 187 3.76 -5.07 10.29
N MET A 188 4.63 -6.09 10.18
CA MET A 188 4.30 -7.38 9.56
C MET A 188 4.80 -8.57 10.36
N GLY A 189 5.00 -8.42 11.66
CA GLY A 189 5.52 -9.46 12.52
C GLY A 189 7.03 -9.69 12.41
N SER A 190 7.75 -8.87 11.63
CA SER A 190 9.22 -8.88 11.59
C SER A 190 9.80 -7.59 11.05
N TYR A 191 10.98 -7.25 11.55
CA TYR A 191 11.78 -6.17 10.98
C TYR A 191 11.98 -6.39 9.48
N VAL A 192 11.64 -5.39 8.66
CA VAL A 192 11.77 -5.45 7.20
C VAL A 192 13.17 -5.01 6.79
N PRO A 193 14.15 -5.89 6.70
CA PRO A 193 15.47 -5.54 6.20
C PRO A 193 15.48 -5.61 4.65
N GLY A 194 14.44 -5.13 3.99
CA GLY A 194 14.22 -5.25 2.55
C GLY A 194 15.29 -4.58 1.66
N TYR A 195 16.38 -4.09 2.26
CA TYR A 195 17.42 -3.35 1.57
C TYR A 195 18.71 -4.15 1.34
N ALA A 196 18.71 -5.43 1.67
CA ALA A 196 19.92 -6.24 1.53
C ALA A 196 20.24 -6.49 0.04
N SER A 197 21.50 -6.37 -0.32
CA SER A 197 21.98 -6.80 -1.64
C SER A 197 21.66 -8.27 -1.85
N GLY A 198 21.05 -8.62 -2.99
CA GLY A 198 20.64 -9.98 -3.31
C GLY A 198 19.29 -10.39 -2.73
N ASN A 199 18.47 -9.45 -2.27
CA ASN A 199 17.08 -9.72 -1.95
C ASN A 199 16.30 -10.15 -3.21
N GLU A 200 15.46 -11.17 -3.06
CA GLU A 200 14.59 -11.70 -4.12
C GLU A 200 13.10 -11.41 -3.85
N LEU A 201 12.78 -10.75 -2.75
CA LEU A 201 11.44 -10.32 -2.39
C LEU A 201 11.31 -8.80 -2.55
N PHE A 202 10.43 -8.37 -3.45
CA PHE A 202 10.12 -6.97 -3.72
C PHE A 202 8.63 -6.73 -3.46
N MET A 203 8.32 -5.91 -2.46
CA MET A 203 6.94 -5.70 -2.02
C MET A 203 6.40 -4.38 -2.58
N GLY A 204 5.19 -4.41 -3.15
CA GLY A 204 4.59 -3.23 -3.78
C GLY A 204 4.22 -2.12 -2.79
N GLY A 205 3.99 -2.47 -1.52
CA GLY A 205 3.64 -1.52 -0.46
C GLY A 205 4.83 -0.94 0.29
N GLU A 206 6.04 -1.51 0.14
CA GLU A 206 7.20 -1.15 0.96
C GLU A 206 8.52 -1.67 0.39
N GLY A 207 9.63 -1.30 1.02
CA GLY A 207 10.96 -1.84 0.71
C GLY A 207 11.72 -1.05 -0.35
N MET A 208 11.19 0.02 -0.91
CA MET A 208 11.95 0.90 -1.80
C MET A 208 12.85 1.86 -1.03
N ILE A 209 14.01 2.12 -1.59
CA ILE A 209 14.95 3.16 -1.15
C ILE A 209 14.80 4.35 -2.08
N GLY A 210 14.69 5.56 -1.52
CA GLY A 210 14.54 6.78 -2.28
C GLY A 210 15.49 7.89 -1.83
N THR A 211 15.95 8.68 -2.78
CA THR A 211 16.49 10.02 -2.52
C THR A 211 15.39 11.06 -2.75
N THR A 212 15.49 12.20 -2.07
CA THR A 212 14.55 13.32 -2.27
C THR A 212 14.46 13.73 -3.75
N ASP A 213 15.61 13.87 -4.43
CA ASP A 213 15.65 14.27 -5.84
C ASP A 213 15.01 13.23 -6.76
N GLY A 214 15.32 11.94 -6.56
CA GLY A 214 14.77 10.86 -7.39
C GLY A 214 13.25 10.74 -7.24
N TYR A 215 12.74 10.86 -6.03
CA TYR A 215 11.30 10.80 -5.82
C TYR A 215 10.59 12.09 -6.31
N ALA A 216 11.23 13.26 -6.14
CA ALA A 216 10.71 14.52 -6.68
C ALA A 216 10.56 14.48 -8.20
N ASP A 217 11.50 13.86 -8.94
CA ASP A 217 11.39 13.72 -10.40
C ASP A 217 10.17 12.86 -10.79
N PHE A 218 9.90 11.78 -10.06
CA PHE A 218 8.69 10.98 -10.28
C PHE A 218 7.42 11.79 -10.04
N LEU A 219 7.35 12.55 -8.95
CA LEU A 219 6.20 13.42 -8.63
C LEU A 219 6.01 14.54 -9.66
N ARG A 220 7.12 15.12 -10.17
CA ARG A 220 7.08 16.12 -11.24
C ARG A 220 6.54 15.54 -12.55
N MET A 221 6.84 14.29 -12.86
CA MET A 221 6.25 13.61 -14.01
C MET A 221 4.72 13.53 -13.86
N LEU A 222 4.20 13.21 -12.67
CA LEU A 222 2.76 13.20 -12.41
C LEU A 222 2.16 14.61 -12.50
N LEU A 223 2.80 15.62 -11.88
CA LEU A 223 2.37 17.02 -11.94
C LEU A 223 2.25 17.53 -13.39
N ASN A 224 3.19 17.13 -14.25
CA ASN A 224 3.23 17.47 -15.68
C ASN A 224 2.40 16.49 -16.55
N HIS A 225 1.39 15.87 -15.96
CA HIS A 225 0.46 14.99 -16.69
C HIS A 225 1.13 13.89 -17.50
N GLY A 226 2.17 13.27 -16.93
CA GLY A 226 2.87 12.13 -17.53
C GLY A 226 4.12 12.50 -18.32
N GLU A 227 4.62 13.73 -18.22
CA GLU A 227 5.79 14.20 -18.93
C GLU A 227 6.91 14.63 -17.98
N LEU A 228 8.15 14.31 -18.30
CA LEU A 228 9.35 14.75 -17.60
C LEU A 228 10.44 15.11 -18.61
N ASN A 229 11.03 16.31 -18.48
CA ASN A 229 12.14 16.80 -19.33
C ASN A 229 11.84 16.70 -20.85
N GLY A 230 10.57 16.95 -21.25
CA GLY A 230 10.15 16.90 -22.66
C GLY A 230 9.89 15.50 -23.21
N HIS A 231 9.93 14.46 -22.36
CA HIS A 231 9.59 13.09 -22.72
C HIS A 231 8.33 12.63 -22.03
N ARG A 232 7.41 12.02 -22.78
CA ARG A 232 6.17 11.48 -22.25
C ARG A 232 6.35 10.02 -21.82
N PHE A 233 5.97 9.72 -20.58
CA PHE A 233 6.04 8.40 -19.96
C PHE A 233 4.66 7.79 -19.68
N LEU A 234 3.67 8.63 -19.41
CA LEU A 234 2.26 8.24 -19.29
C LEU A 234 1.39 9.12 -20.15
N ASN A 235 0.27 8.58 -20.64
CA ASN A 235 -0.74 9.39 -21.27
C ASN A 235 -1.40 10.34 -20.26
N GLU A 236 -1.77 11.52 -20.70
CA GLU A 236 -2.48 12.50 -19.85
C GLU A 236 -3.77 11.92 -19.26
N SER A 237 -4.50 11.10 -20.04
CA SER A 237 -5.70 10.42 -19.56
C SER A 237 -5.41 9.44 -18.43
N SER A 238 -4.29 8.70 -18.49
CA SER A 238 -3.88 7.79 -17.43
C SER A 238 -3.55 8.53 -16.14
N VAL A 239 -2.87 9.67 -16.24
CA VAL A 239 -2.60 10.49 -15.05
C VAL A 239 -3.88 11.07 -14.47
N LYS A 240 -4.84 11.49 -15.31
CA LYS A 240 -6.17 11.94 -14.84
C LYS A 240 -6.90 10.86 -14.05
N GLU A 241 -6.82 9.60 -14.49
CA GLU A 241 -7.39 8.48 -13.73
C GLU A 241 -6.70 8.29 -12.37
N ILE A 242 -5.39 8.53 -12.26
CA ILE A 242 -4.66 8.37 -10.97
C ILE A 242 -5.24 9.30 -9.88
N TYR A 243 -5.65 10.51 -10.23
CA TYR A 243 -6.20 11.46 -9.25
C TYR A 243 -7.72 11.66 -9.34
N ALA A 244 -8.41 10.89 -10.16
CA ALA A 244 -9.88 10.89 -10.20
C ALA A 244 -10.46 10.36 -8.87
N PRO A 245 -11.67 10.79 -8.47
CA PRO A 245 -12.31 10.31 -7.26
C PRO A 245 -12.83 8.88 -7.44
N HIS A 246 -12.11 7.91 -6.91
CA HIS A 246 -12.49 6.49 -6.96
C HIS A 246 -13.20 6.06 -5.69
N THR A 247 -12.70 6.44 -4.52
CA THR A 247 -13.29 6.09 -3.24
C THR A 247 -13.43 7.34 -2.35
N GLN A 248 -14.63 7.63 -1.87
CA GLN A 248 -14.90 8.73 -0.97
C GLN A 248 -14.38 8.40 0.43
N LEU A 249 -13.65 9.34 1.06
CA LEU A 249 -13.23 9.20 2.45
C LEU A 249 -14.42 9.38 3.41
N GLU A 250 -14.39 8.68 4.54
CA GLU A 250 -15.47 8.73 5.55
C GLU A 250 -15.76 10.14 6.09
N ASN A 251 -14.73 10.99 6.17
CA ASN A 251 -14.84 12.34 6.74
C ASN A 251 -15.11 13.44 5.70
N GLU A 252 -15.34 13.09 4.45
CA GLU A 252 -15.58 14.02 3.34
C GLU A 252 -14.46 15.05 3.07
N TYR A 253 -13.33 14.99 3.79
CA TYR A 253 -12.22 15.92 3.60
C TYR A 253 -11.39 15.64 2.36
N GLY A 254 -11.66 14.55 1.69
CA GLY A 254 -10.99 14.14 0.47
C GLY A 254 -11.59 12.86 -0.10
N TYR A 255 -10.85 12.31 -1.04
CA TYR A 255 -11.16 11.04 -1.68
C TYR A 255 -9.87 10.33 -2.07
N ASN A 256 -9.94 9.03 -2.34
CA ASN A 256 -8.84 8.27 -2.87
C ASN A 256 -8.87 8.29 -4.40
N GLY A 257 -7.75 8.65 -5.01
CA GLY A 257 -7.38 8.26 -6.36
C GLY A 257 -6.68 6.89 -6.33
N TYR A 258 -5.94 6.55 -7.36
CA TYR A 258 -5.14 5.32 -7.36
C TYR A 258 -3.91 5.50 -6.45
N ASN A 259 -3.99 5.00 -5.23
CA ASN A 259 -2.95 5.15 -4.19
C ASN A 259 -2.53 6.61 -3.91
N LEU A 260 -3.43 7.54 -4.13
CA LEU A 260 -3.27 8.96 -3.79
C LEU A 260 -4.46 9.43 -2.97
N TRP A 261 -4.19 10.25 -1.98
CA TRP A 261 -5.21 10.98 -1.25
C TRP A 261 -5.33 12.39 -1.84
N ILE A 262 -6.54 12.76 -2.24
CA ILE A 262 -6.85 14.06 -2.85
C ILE A 262 -7.73 14.84 -1.88
N THR A 263 -7.30 16.06 -1.52
CA THR A 263 -8.05 16.93 -0.61
C THR A 263 -9.28 17.53 -1.29
N SER A 264 -10.43 17.54 -0.60
CA SER A 264 -11.68 18.15 -1.07
C SER A 264 -11.73 19.66 -0.78
N ASP A 265 -12.73 20.34 -1.33
CA ASP A 265 -12.98 21.74 -1.00
C ASP A 265 -13.41 21.91 0.47
N LEU A 266 -14.06 20.91 1.09
CA LEU A 266 -14.37 20.91 2.52
C LEU A 266 -13.11 20.99 3.39
N TYR A 267 -12.01 20.37 2.97
CA TYR A 267 -10.72 20.48 3.65
C TYR A 267 -10.29 21.94 3.79
N LYS A 268 -10.49 22.73 2.72
CA LYS A 268 -10.22 24.18 2.71
C LYS A 268 -11.20 24.96 3.60
N GLU A 269 -12.48 24.65 3.53
CA GLU A 269 -13.50 25.31 4.34
C GLU A 269 -13.28 25.13 5.84
N LYS A 270 -12.69 24.00 6.23
CA LYS A 270 -12.29 23.70 7.62
C LYS A 270 -10.96 24.33 8.02
N GLY A 271 -10.26 25.00 7.12
CA GLY A 271 -8.98 25.68 7.41
C GLY A 271 -7.77 24.74 7.49
N PHE A 272 -7.87 23.53 6.97
CA PHE A 272 -6.78 22.55 6.98
C PHE A 272 -5.78 22.75 5.81
N GLY A 273 -6.15 23.49 4.79
CA GLY A 273 -5.33 23.74 3.61
C GLY A 273 -6.18 23.86 2.34
N ASP A 274 -5.55 23.90 1.18
CA ASP A 274 -6.27 23.99 -0.09
C ASP A 274 -6.84 22.62 -0.53
N GLY A 275 -8.00 22.66 -1.20
CA GLY A 275 -8.56 21.51 -1.90
C GLY A 275 -7.83 21.24 -3.22
N GLY A 276 -7.82 19.98 -3.65
CA GLY A 276 -7.22 19.53 -4.90
C GLY A 276 -5.72 19.25 -4.81
N LEU A 277 -5.17 19.10 -3.60
CA LEU A 277 -3.82 18.57 -3.39
C LEU A 277 -3.83 17.05 -3.53
N TRP A 278 -2.85 16.49 -4.21
CA TRP A 278 -2.63 15.04 -4.27
C TRP A 278 -1.52 14.71 -3.30
N SER A 279 -1.72 13.75 -2.42
CA SER A 279 -0.74 13.44 -1.38
C SER A 279 -0.64 11.96 -1.09
N GLY A 280 0.43 11.58 -0.41
CA GLY A 280 0.66 10.27 0.14
C GLY A 280 1.74 10.32 1.21
N GLY A 281 1.82 9.27 1.99
CA GLY A 281 2.78 9.16 3.08
C GLY A 281 3.31 7.75 3.24
N GLY A 282 4.36 7.60 4.04
CA GLY A 282 4.97 6.35 4.43
C GLY A 282 5.08 6.22 5.93
N TYR A 283 5.20 4.99 6.38
CA TYR A 283 5.20 4.62 7.80
C TYR A 283 6.32 5.30 8.62
N GLU A 284 7.52 5.46 8.04
CA GLU A 284 8.63 6.15 8.68
C GLU A 284 8.57 7.68 8.52
N GLY A 285 7.39 8.26 8.39
CA GLY A 285 7.18 9.70 8.35
C GLY A 285 7.56 10.37 7.03
N THR A 286 7.74 9.62 5.95
CA THR A 286 7.81 10.19 4.61
C THR A 286 6.46 10.77 4.23
N HIS A 287 6.47 11.95 3.62
CA HIS A 287 5.24 12.58 3.12
C HIS A 287 5.52 13.37 1.86
N PHE A 288 4.57 13.33 0.91
CA PHE A 288 4.62 14.18 -0.27
C PHE A 288 3.26 14.79 -0.57
N TRP A 289 3.29 15.90 -1.30
CA TRP A 289 2.09 16.48 -1.91
C TRP A 289 2.43 17.10 -3.25
N ILE A 290 1.45 17.07 -4.15
CA ILE A 290 1.46 17.73 -5.45
C ILE A 290 0.37 18.80 -5.42
N ASP A 291 0.72 20.03 -5.75
CA ASP A 291 -0.22 21.15 -5.89
C ASP A 291 -0.31 21.57 -7.36
N PRO A 292 -1.28 21.04 -8.11
CA PRO A 292 -1.43 21.38 -9.53
C PRO A 292 -1.80 22.85 -9.77
N LYS A 293 -2.41 23.51 -8.78
CA LYS A 293 -2.81 24.92 -8.90
C LYS A 293 -1.62 25.87 -8.82
N ARG A 294 -0.58 25.46 -8.09
CA ARG A 294 0.64 26.28 -7.90
C ARG A 294 1.84 25.76 -8.70
N ASP A 295 1.65 24.70 -9.47
CA ASP A 295 2.73 24.02 -10.19
C ASP A 295 3.90 23.65 -9.24
N PHE A 296 3.56 22.96 -8.15
CA PHE A 296 4.47 22.73 -7.03
C PHE A 296 4.41 21.29 -6.53
N VAL A 297 5.58 20.73 -6.18
CA VAL A 297 5.73 19.45 -5.49
C VAL A 297 6.44 19.69 -4.16
N GLY A 298 5.87 19.22 -3.07
CA GLY A 298 6.50 19.19 -1.76
C GLY A 298 6.81 17.75 -1.34
N LEU A 299 7.95 17.58 -0.68
CA LEU A 299 8.42 16.27 -0.25
C LEU A 299 9.19 16.38 1.06
N ILE A 300 8.84 15.54 2.02
CA ILE A 300 9.56 15.34 3.27
C ILE A 300 9.94 13.87 3.32
N MET A 301 11.23 13.57 3.46
CA MET A 301 11.71 12.21 3.63
C MET A 301 12.41 12.11 5.00
N THR A 302 11.80 11.33 5.87
CA THR A 302 12.35 11.01 7.19
C THR A 302 12.54 9.49 7.32
N GLN A 303 13.18 9.09 8.39
CA GLN A 303 13.28 7.70 8.86
C GLN A 303 12.91 7.73 10.35
N MET A 304 11.69 8.14 10.65
CA MET A 304 11.23 8.34 12.02
C MET A 304 9.78 7.86 12.17
N PHE A 305 9.57 7.13 13.24
CA PHE A 305 8.29 6.61 13.66
C PHE A 305 7.89 7.15 15.05
#